data_bef11240473e6c63211a30c5a9a9aba7
#
_entry.id   bef11240473e6c63211a30c5a9a9aba7
#
_cell.length_a   1.000
_cell.length_b   1.000
_cell.length_c   1.000
_cell.angle_alpha   90.00
_cell.angle_beta   90.00
_cell.angle_gamma   90.00
#
_symmetry.space_group_name_H-M   'P 1'
#
loop_
_entity.id
_entity.type
_entity.pdbx_description
1 polymer ?
#
loop_
_entity_poly.entity_id
_entity_poly.type
_entity_poly.pdbx_seq_one_letter_code
_entity_poly.pdbx_strand_id
1 'polypeptide(L)'
;AGERGAVEAGCLPHLLPGGRPLSDPAARVDAQAVWGADVPARVGLDAAGMFNAVLAGELGALVVAGVEPEDFPKPRTALEALEEAGFVLSLEARESSVTARADVVLPISLLEERSGTFIDWEGRERPVHNVIPKKHVMTDGRALAALTDALGAPAAPRTVSAAKAEFDEFGPWSGNRAAEPRVAGSTAIEVGPGEAVLSTWRDLLDDSRCLDGEDALLGTAQRPVVAMGPTMAADAPEGALVEVSRGQRSVTL
;
A
#
# COMPACT_ATOMS: atom_id res chain seq x y z
N ALA A 1 1.81 0.64 10.25
CA ALA A 1 3.18 0.52 10.77
C ALA A 1 4.03 -0.18 9.71
N GLY A 2 5.03 0.42 9.15
CA GLY A 2 5.86 -0.14 8.08
C GLY A 2 6.17 0.90 7.00
N GLU A 3 5.38 1.94 6.91
CA GLU A 3 5.50 3.01 5.93
C GLU A 3 6.86 3.72 6.05
N ARG A 4 7.36 3.93 7.28
CA ARG A 4 8.65 4.55 7.50
C ARG A 4 9.79 3.74 6.89
N GLY A 5 9.79 2.41 7.09
CA GLY A 5 10.77 1.51 6.49
C GLY A 5 10.71 1.51 4.97
N ALA A 6 9.51 1.51 4.40
CA ALA A 6 9.31 1.58 2.97
C ALA A 6 9.86 2.89 2.37
N VAL A 7 9.61 4.02 3.03
CA VAL A 7 10.15 5.33 2.61
C VAL A 7 11.68 5.33 2.66
N GLU A 8 12.28 4.83 3.74
CA GLU A 8 13.75 4.75 3.85
C GLU A 8 14.35 3.76 2.85
N ALA A 9 13.63 2.72 2.47
CA ALA A 9 14.04 1.81 1.40
C ALA A 9 13.85 2.37 -0.02
N GLY A 10 13.24 3.56 -0.16
CA GLY A 10 13.04 4.20 -1.46
C GLY A 10 11.80 3.71 -2.22
N CYS A 11 10.80 3.15 -1.51
CA CYS A 11 9.58 2.62 -2.13
C CYS A 11 8.56 3.71 -2.54
N LEU A 12 9.05 4.82 -3.09
CA LEU A 12 8.25 5.88 -3.69
C LEU A 12 8.82 6.27 -5.05
N PRO A 13 8.01 6.72 -6.02
CA PRO A 13 8.45 6.97 -7.40
C PRO A 13 9.61 7.97 -7.55
N HIS A 14 9.83 8.83 -6.58
CA HIS A 14 10.83 9.91 -6.60
C HIS A 14 11.98 9.69 -5.59
N LEU A 15 12.00 8.55 -4.92
CA LEU A 15 13.00 8.22 -3.90
C LEU A 15 13.88 7.04 -4.31
N LEU A 16 15.10 7.08 -3.80
CA LEU A 16 16.06 6.00 -3.73
C LEU A 16 16.39 5.72 -2.25
N PRO A 17 17.01 4.58 -1.90
CA PRO A 17 17.31 4.22 -0.52
C PRO A 17 18.05 5.31 0.27
N GLY A 18 17.73 5.40 1.56
CA GLY A 18 18.32 6.37 2.48
C GLY A 18 17.84 7.80 2.30
N GLY A 19 16.67 8.00 1.69
CA GLY A 19 16.08 9.33 1.46
C GLY A 19 16.75 10.12 0.31
N ARG A 20 17.48 9.43 -0.55
CA ARG A 20 18.12 10.00 -1.74
C ARG A 20 17.06 10.39 -2.76
N PRO A 21 17.04 11.63 -3.27
CA PRO A 21 16.10 12.02 -4.31
C PRO A 21 16.51 11.46 -5.66
N LEU A 22 15.59 10.84 -6.38
CA LEU A 22 15.84 10.31 -7.74
C LEU A 22 16.30 11.41 -8.72
N SER A 23 15.88 12.64 -8.50
CA SER A 23 16.26 13.80 -9.31
C SER A 23 17.74 14.20 -9.19
N ASP A 24 18.42 13.79 -8.10
CA ASP A 24 19.82 14.10 -7.87
C ASP A 24 20.74 13.13 -8.66
N PRO A 25 21.60 13.62 -9.54
CA PRO A 25 22.52 12.76 -10.27
C PRO A 25 23.49 11.95 -9.38
N ALA A 26 23.95 12.52 -8.27
CA ALA A 26 24.85 11.83 -7.35
C ALA A 26 24.13 10.67 -6.65
N ALA A 27 22.85 10.87 -6.25
CA ALA A 27 22.02 9.82 -5.69
C ALA A 27 21.82 8.64 -6.64
N ARG A 28 21.67 8.92 -7.95
CA ARG A 28 21.57 7.86 -8.96
C ARG A 28 22.89 7.12 -9.15
N VAL A 29 24.02 7.84 -9.10
CA VAL A 29 25.35 7.20 -9.18
C VAL A 29 25.58 6.25 -8.01
N ASP A 30 25.20 6.66 -6.79
CA ASP A 30 25.25 5.78 -5.61
C ASP A 30 24.42 4.51 -5.85
N ALA A 31 23.19 4.67 -6.32
CA ALA A 31 22.31 3.53 -6.57
C ALA A 31 22.81 2.62 -7.71
N GLN A 32 23.35 3.19 -8.78
CA GLN A 32 24.00 2.42 -9.86
C GLN A 32 25.20 1.61 -9.35
N ALA A 33 25.98 2.19 -8.45
CA ALA A 33 27.14 1.52 -7.88
C ALA A 33 26.73 0.31 -7.01
N VAL A 34 25.68 0.44 -6.22
CA VAL A 34 25.19 -0.63 -5.34
C VAL A 34 24.44 -1.70 -6.13
N TRP A 35 23.53 -1.30 -7.01
CA TRP A 35 22.66 -2.23 -7.73
C TRP A 35 23.27 -2.82 -8.99
N GLY A 36 24.38 -2.26 -9.48
CA GLY A 36 24.99 -2.70 -10.75
C GLY A 36 24.09 -2.51 -11.98
N ALA A 37 23.14 -1.60 -11.90
CA ALA A 37 22.15 -1.34 -12.95
C ALA A 37 21.92 0.16 -13.14
N ASP A 38 21.57 0.55 -14.37
CA ASP A 38 21.22 1.92 -14.66
C ASP A 38 19.94 2.36 -13.97
N VAL A 39 19.99 3.51 -13.31
CA VAL A 39 18.86 4.13 -12.63
C VAL A 39 18.31 5.27 -13.49
N PRO A 40 17.07 5.16 -14.01
CA PRO A 40 16.50 6.20 -14.84
C PRO A 40 16.27 7.49 -14.05
N ALA A 41 16.51 8.64 -14.70
CA ALA A 41 16.29 9.95 -14.10
C ALA A 41 14.80 10.35 -14.04
N ARG A 42 13.96 9.65 -14.80
CA ARG A 42 12.52 9.93 -14.86
C ARG A 42 11.83 9.40 -13.61
N VAL A 43 11.07 10.27 -12.96
CA VAL A 43 10.19 9.87 -11.84
C VAL A 43 9.12 8.90 -12.35
N GLY A 44 8.91 7.82 -11.63
CA GLY A 44 7.87 6.84 -11.93
C GLY A 44 6.46 7.38 -11.64
N LEU A 45 5.45 6.57 -11.93
CA LEU A 45 4.07 6.88 -11.61
C LEU A 45 3.76 6.48 -10.16
N ASP A 46 2.94 7.25 -9.51
CA ASP A 46 2.26 6.80 -8.28
C ASP A 46 1.11 5.82 -8.61
N ALA A 47 0.47 5.26 -7.60
CA ALA A 47 -0.59 4.28 -7.80
C ALA A 47 -1.74 4.82 -8.68
N ALA A 48 -2.18 6.05 -8.45
CA ALA A 48 -3.22 6.67 -9.26
C ALA A 48 -2.78 6.89 -10.70
N GLY A 49 -1.52 7.31 -10.91
CA GLY A 49 -0.91 7.44 -12.21
C GLY A 49 -0.80 6.09 -12.95
N MET A 50 -0.44 5.01 -12.23
CA MET A 50 -0.38 3.66 -12.80
C MET A 50 -1.77 3.19 -13.25
N PHE A 51 -2.81 3.37 -12.42
CA PHE A 51 -4.18 2.99 -12.80
C PHE A 51 -4.66 3.75 -14.03
N ASN A 52 -4.43 5.06 -14.07
CA ASN A 52 -4.80 5.86 -15.25
C ASN A 52 -4.02 5.44 -16.50
N ALA A 53 -2.73 5.11 -16.38
CA ALA A 53 -1.91 4.66 -17.50
C ALA A 53 -2.36 3.30 -18.05
N VAL A 54 -2.81 2.38 -17.18
CA VAL A 54 -3.44 1.11 -17.61
C VAL A 54 -4.71 1.40 -18.40
N LEU A 55 -5.62 2.21 -17.84
CA LEU A 55 -6.89 2.55 -18.50
C LEU A 55 -6.70 3.33 -19.81
N ALA A 56 -5.57 4.03 -19.95
CA ALA A 56 -5.20 4.70 -21.20
C ALA A 56 -4.48 3.76 -22.20
N GLY A 57 -4.21 2.50 -21.82
CA GLY A 57 -3.47 1.55 -22.66
C GLY A 57 -1.95 1.84 -22.75
N GLU A 58 -1.42 2.69 -21.88
CA GLU A 58 0.00 3.08 -21.84
C GLU A 58 0.84 2.11 -20.98
N LEU A 59 0.20 1.37 -20.09
CA LEU A 59 0.84 0.39 -19.20
C LEU A 59 0.15 -0.96 -19.37
N GLY A 60 0.91 -1.96 -19.85
CA GLY A 60 0.38 -3.27 -20.21
C GLY A 60 0.36 -4.31 -19.09
N ALA A 61 1.11 -4.08 -17.99
CA ALA A 61 1.24 -5.05 -16.92
C ALA A 61 1.36 -4.37 -15.55
N LEU A 62 0.86 -5.06 -14.51
CA LEU A 62 0.99 -4.65 -13.11
C LEU A 62 1.58 -5.77 -12.27
N VAL A 63 2.50 -5.44 -11.38
CA VAL A 63 2.94 -6.29 -10.28
C VAL A 63 2.38 -5.69 -8.98
N VAL A 64 1.52 -6.43 -8.30
CA VAL A 64 0.78 -5.95 -7.14
C VAL A 64 1.12 -6.80 -5.92
N ALA A 65 1.55 -6.17 -4.84
CA ALA A 65 1.97 -6.86 -3.63
C ALA A 65 1.30 -6.23 -2.40
N GLY A 66 0.41 -6.95 -1.73
CA GLY A 66 -0.22 -6.55 -0.49
C GLY A 66 -1.03 -5.25 -0.58
N VAL A 67 -1.74 -5.04 -1.69
CA VAL A 67 -2.54 -3.83 -1.94
C VAL A 67 -4.02 -4.13 -1.78
N GLU A 68 -4.73 -3.27 -1.07
CA GLU A 68 -6.19 -3.25 -1.00
C GLU A 68 -6.75 -2.16 -1.91
N PRO A 69 -7.32 -2.48 -3.06
CA PRO A 69 -7.90 -1.50 -3.98
C PRO A 69 -8.99 -0.64 -3.33
N GLU A 70 -9.70 -1.21 -2.36
CA GLU A 70 -10.77 -0.58 -1.61
C GLU A 70 -10.30 0.57 -0.70
N ASP A 71 -9.03 0.59 -0.33
CA ASP A 71 -8.42 1.65 0.50
C ASP A 71 -8.04 2.92 -0.30
N PHE A 72 -8.08 2.85 -1.63
CA PHE A 72 -7.79 4.04 -2.44
C PHE A 72 -8.96 5.06 -2.45
N PRO A 73 -8.66 6.34 -2.64
CA PRO A 73 -9.71 7.38 -2.76
C PRO A 73 -10.72 7.11 -3.88
N LYS A 74 -10.33 6.34 -4.89
CA LYS A 74 -11.16 5.92 -6.02
C LYS A 74 -11.06 4.39 -6.21
N PRO A 75 -11.68 3.59 -5.34
CA PRO A 75 -11.57 2.14 -5.37
C PRO A 75 -11.97 1.52 -6.71
N ARG A 76 -13.03 2.06 -7.31
CA ARG A 76 -13.53 1.57 -8.60
C ARG A 76 -12.49 1.72 -9.71
N THR A 77 -11.79 2.84 -9.79
CA THR A 77 -10.72 3.05 -10.78
C THR A 77 -9.57 2.06 -10.60
N ALA A 78 -9.22 1.72 -9.36
CA ALA A 78 -8.21 0.71 -9.08
C ALA A 78 -8.64 -0.69 -9.54
N LEU A 79 -9.89 -1.07 -9.25
CA LEU A 79 -10.46 -2.36 -9.68
C LEU A 79 -10.59 -2.46 -11.20
N GLU A 80 -11.09 -1.42 -11.86
CA GLU A 80 -11.17 -1.31 -13.32
C GLU A 80 -9.79 -1.43 -13.98
N ALA A 81 -8.77 -0.79 -13.41
CA ALA A 81 -7.41 -0.89 -13.92
C ALA A 81 -6.83 -2.32 -13.78
N LEU A 82 -7.17 -3.06 -12.72
CA LEU A 82 -6.79 -4.46 -12.59
C LEU A 82 -7.50 -5.36 -13.60
N GLU A 83 -8.74 -5.04 -13.97
CA GLU A 83 -9.52 -5.78 -14.97
C GLU A 83 -9.04 -5.51 -16.40
N GLU A 84 -8.62 -4.27 -16.69
CA GLU A 84 -8.19 -3.84 -18.03
C GLU A 84 -6.69 -4.06 -18.29
N ALA A 85 -5.89 -4.36 -17.25
CA ALA A 85 -4.47 -4.63 -17.43
C ALA A 85 -4.26 -5.89 -18.29
N GLY A 86 -3.35 -5.81 -19.25
CA GLY A 86 -3.01 -6.95 -20.12
C GLY A 86 -2.36 -8.11 -19.36
N PHE A 87 -1.77 -7.87 -18.21
CA PHE A 87 -1.21 -8.89 -17.31
C PHE A 87 -1.11 -8.37 -15.88
N VAL A 88 -1.57 -9.15 -14.92
CA VAL A 88 -1.48 -8.86 -13.48
C VAL A 88 -0.78 -10.00 -12.77
N LEU A 89 0.37 -9.69 -12.15
CA LEU A 89 1.06 -10.57 -11.22
C LEU A 89 0.76 -10.12 -9.78
N SER A 90 0.16 -10.99 -8.98
CA SER A 90 -0.12 -10.74 -7.58
C SER A 90 0.87 -11.48 -6.67
N LEU A 91 1.46 -10.78 -5.72
CA LEU A 91 2.21 -11.35 -4.59
C LEU A 91 1.34 -11.18 -3.34
N GLU A 92 0.71 -12.26 -2.89
CA GLU A 92 -0.31 -12.15 -1.86
C GLU A 92 -0.30 -13.34 -0.90
N ALA A 93 -0.57 -13.08 0.37
CA ALA A 93 -0.63 -14.11 1.40
C ALA A 93 -2.04 -14.72 1.56
N ARG A 94 -3.06 -14.06 1.03
CA ARG A 94 -4.48 -14.44 1.13
C ARG A 94 -5.21 -14.11 -0.16
N GLU A 95 -6.37 -14.72 -0.34
CA GLU A 95 -7.29 -14.33 -1.39
C GLU A 95 -7.78 -12.90 -1.17
N SER A 96 -7.89 -12.13 -2.23
CA SER A 96 -8.25 -10.71 -2.21
C SER A 96 -8.92 -10.30 -3.52
N SER A 97 -9.43 -9.07 -3.59
CA SER A 97 -9.93 -8.48 -4.83
C SER A 97 -8.86 -8.39 -5.93
N VAL A 98 -7.58 -8.32 -5.55
CA VAL A 98 -6.45 -8.38 -6.48
C VAL A 98 -6.23 -9.78 -7.00
N THR A 99 -6.15 -10.79 -6.12
CA THR A 99 -5.93 -12.19 -6.55
C THR A 99 -7.05 -12.70 -7.43
N ALA A 100 -8.28 -12.23 -7.21
CA ALA A 100 -9.43 -12.59 -8.05
C ALA A 100 -9.33 -12.05 -9.50
N ARG A 101 -8.45 -11.08 -9.75
CA ARG A 101 -8.23 -10.42 -11.04
C ARG A 101 -6.84 -10.68 -11.62
N ALA A 102 -5.99 -11.39 -10.89
CA ALA A 102 -4.62 -11.65 -11.31
C ALA A 102 -4.54 -12.83 -12.28
N ASP A 103 -3.69 -12.70 -13.30
CA ASP A 103 -3.34 -13.81 -14.21
C ASP A 103 -2.44 -14.81 -13.53
N VAL A 104 -1.57 -14.33 -12.64
CA VAL A 104 -0.66 -15.17 -11.85
C VAL A 104 -0.65 -14.69 -10.41
N VAL A 105 -0.84 -15.63 -9.48
CA VAL A 105 -0.71 -15.37 -8.05
C VAL A 105 0.49 -16.15 -7.53
N LEU A 106 1.44 -15.45 -6.92
CA LEU A 106 2.54 -16.05 -6.17
C LEU A 106 2.22 -15.95 -4.68
N PRO A 107 1.88 -17.06 -4.02
CA PRO A 107 1.61 -17.07 -2.58
C PRO A 107 2.87 -16.71 -1.80
N ILE A 108 2.78 -15.65 -0.98
CA ILE A 108 3.88 -15.18 -0.14
C ILE A 108 3.64 -15.46 1.33
N SER A 109 4.72 -15.43 2.11
CA SER A 109 4.69 -15.66 3.55
C SER A 109 3.94 -14.59 4.32
N LEU A 110 3.29 -14.97 5.40
CA LEU A 110 2.81 -14.05 6.42
C LEU A 110 3.98 -13.38 7.15
N LEU A 111 3.71 -12.31 7.87
CA LEU A 111 4.73 -11.57 8.62
C LEU A 111 5.44 -12.46 9.66
N GLU A 112 4.69 -13.32 10.34
CA GLU A 112 5.17 -14.24 11.38
C GLU A 112 6.04 -15.38 10.83
N GLU A 113 5.99 -15.60 9.53
CA GLU A 113 6.71 -16.66 8.81
C GLU A 113 8.01 -16.18 8.16
N ARG A 114 8.33 -14.89 8.30
CA ARG A 114 9.52 -14.27 7.70
C ARG A 114 10.29 -13.43 8.70
N SER A 115 11.55 -13.16 8.39
CA SER A 115 12.38 -12.20 9.12
C SER A 115 12.52 -10.92 8.33
N GLY A 116 12.87 -9.84 9.01
CA GLY A 116 13.08 -8.54 8.38
C GLY A 116 13.50 -7.48 9.38
N THR A 117 13.41 -6.23 8.99
CA THR A 117 13.67 -5.09 9.87
C THR A 117 12.56 -4.05 9.66
N PHE A 118 11.85 -3.71 10.71
CA PHE A 118 10.98 -2.55 10.72
C PHE A 118 11.78 -1.31 11.10
N ILE A 119 11.39 -0.17 10.57
CA ILE A 119 11.86 1.12 11.05
C ILE A 119 10.68 1.79 11.75
N ASP A 120 10.85 2.11 13.04
CA ASP A 120 9.82 2.79 13.81
C ASP A 120 9.69 4.28 13.40
N TRP A 121 8.70 4.97 13.94
CA TRP A 121 8.45 6.38 13.61
C TRP A 121 9.59 7.32 14.01
N GLU A 122 10.44 6.92 14.95
CA GLU A 122 11.65 7.66 15.35
C GLU A 122 12.86 7.36 14.45
N GLY A 123 12.73 6.42 13.50
CA GLY A 123 13.81 6.01 12.60
C GLY A 123 14.73 4.93 13.16
N ARG A 124 14.31 4.25 14.23
CA ARG A 124 15.11 3.17 14.83
C ARG A 124 14.77 1.83 14.17
N GLU A 125 15.79 1.07 13.88
CA GLU A 125 15.65 -0.30 13.38
C GLU A 125 15.10 -1.23 14.48
N ARG A 126 14.13 -2.06 14.09
CA ARG A 126 13.50 -3.09 14.93
C ARG A 126 13.56 -4.41 14.20
N PRO A 127 14.48 -5.31 14.55
CA PRO A 127 14.57 -6.61 13.90
C PRO A 127 13.32 -7.43 14.18
N VAL A 128 12.83 -8.10 13.15
CA VAL A 128 11.72 -9.03 13.21
C VAL A 128 12.26 -10.42 12.92
N HIS A 129 11.95 -11.35 13.80
CA HIS A 129 12.38 -12.73 13.66
C HIS A 129 11.20 -13.59 13.22
N ASN A 130 11.49 -14.58 12.40
CA ASN A 130 10.53 -15.63 12.06
C ASN A 130 10.08 -16.36 13.35
N VAL A 131 8.79 -16.32 13.63
CA VAL A 131 8.18 -16.94 14.81
C VAL A 131 7.57 -18.29 14.45
N ILE A 132 7.03 -18.43 13.23
CA ILE A 132 6.40 -19.63 12.73
C ILE A 132 7.23 -20.17 11.55
N PRO A 133 8.17 -21.11 11.77
CA PRO A 133 9.00 -21.63 10.71
C PRO A 133 8.20 -22.51 9.75
N LYS A 134 7.99 -22.06 8.52
CA LYS A 134 7.43 -22.84 7.42
C LYS A 134 8.49 -23.12 6.36
N LYS A 135 8.67 -24.37 5.97
CA LYS A 135 9.77 -24.82 5.09
C LYS A 135 9.60 -24.44 3.61
N HIS A 136 8.42 -24.16 3.14
CA HIS A 136 8.13 -24.01 1.70
C HIS A 136 7.41 -22.70 1.36
N VAL A 137 7.54 -21.68 2.19
CA VAL A 137 6.89 -20.40 1.95
C VAL A 137 7.87 -19.45 1.26
N MET A 138 7.41 -18.80 0.23
CA MET A 138 8.17 -17.80 -0.50
C MET A 138 7.98 -16.43 0.17
N THR A 139 9.05 -15.72 0.41
CA THR A 139 8.96 -14.29 0.83
C THR A 139 8.89 -13.39 -0.39
N ASP A 140 8.35 -12.18 -0.23
CA ASP A 140 8.30 -11.16 -1.29
C ASP A 140 9.66 -10.98 -1.95
N GLY A 141 10.72 -10.79 -1.15
CA GLY A 141 12.07 -10.59 -1.66
C GLY A 141 12.57 -11.78 -2.49
N ARG A 142 12.24 -13.02 -2.10
CA ARG A 142 12.60 -14.22 -2.89
C ARG A 142 11.78 -14.33 -4.17
N ALA A 143 10.51 -13.96 -4.13
CA ALA A 143 9.66 -13.93 -5.33
C ALA A 143 10.18 -12.91 -6.33
N LEU A 144 10.49 -11.69 -5.86
CA LEU A 144 11.08 -10.64 -6.69
C LEU A 144 12.46 -11.03 -7.23
N ALA A 145 13.33 -11.65 -6.42
CA ALA A 145 14.62 -12.13 -6.88
C ALA A 145 14.51 -13.23 -7.96
N ALA A 146 13.53 -14.13 -7.82
CA ALA A 146 13.27 -15.13 -8.85
C ALA A 146 12.73 -14.50 -10.15
N LEU A 147 11.92 -13.45 -10.03
CA LEU A 147 11.42 -12.69 -11.18
C LEU A 147 12.56 -11.95 -11.90
N THR A 148 13.46 -11.29 -11.18
CA THR A 148 14.63 -10.62 -11.79
C THR A 148 15.55 -11.60 -12.50
N ASP A 149 15.79 -12.79 -11.92
CA ASP A 149 16.55 -13.85 -12.57
C ASP A 149 15.89 -14.31 -13.89
N ALA A 150 14.57 -14.51 -13.86
CA ALA A 150 13.82 -14.95 -15.05
C ALA A 150 13.81 -13.89 -16.15
N LEU A 151 13.88 -12.61 -15.80
CA LEU A 151 13.97 -11.47 -16.72
C LEU A 151 15.39 -11.19 -17.21
N GLY A 152 16.40 -11.90 -16.70
CA GLY A 152 17.80 -11.65 -17.03
C GLY A 152 18.35 -10.32 -16.50
N ALA A 153 17.70 -9.77 -15.47
CA ALA A 153 18.14 -8.58 -14.77
C ALA A 153 19.29 -8.89 -13.78
N PRO A 154 20.05 -7.87 -13.30
CA PRO A 154 21.06 -8.08 -12.26
C PRO A 154 20.48 -8.83 -11.04
N ALA A 155 21.30 -9.71 -10.45
CA ALA A 155 20.87 -10.58 -9.37
C ALA A 155 20.41 -9.77 -8.17
N ALA A 156 19.18 -10.00 -7.70
CA ALA A 156 18.64 -9.39 -6.49
C ALA A 156 18.95 -10.23 -5.25
N PRO A 157 19.03 -9.61 -4.04
CA PRO A 157 19.27 -10.31 -2.79
C PRO A 157 18.20 -11.36 -2.52
N ARG A 158 18.63 -12.60 -2.21
CA ARG A 158 17.70 -13.73 -1.94
C ARG A 158 17.46 -14.00 -0.46
N THR A 159 18.22 -13.33 0.41
CA THR A 159 18.11 -13.49 1.86
C THR A 159 17.95 -12.13 2.52
N VAL A 160 17.32 -12.11 3.69
CA VAL A 160 17.14 -10.87 4.46
C VAL A 160 18.50 -10.25 4.82
N SER A 161 19.50 -11.08 5.17
CA SER A 161 20.84 -10.58 5.48
C SER A 161 21.53 -9.97 4.26
N ALA A 162 21.38 -10.56 3.08
CA ALA A 162 21.94 -9.99 1.86
C ALA A 162 21.24 -8.67 1.48
N ALA A 163 19.90 -8.61 1.59
CA ALA A 163 19.15 -7.38 1.34
C ALA A 163 19.52 -6.27 2.34
N LYS A 164 19.73 -6.63 3.61
CA LYS A 164 20.18 -5.66 4.62
C LYS A 164 21.61 -5.18 4.32
N ALA A 165 22.50 -6.08 3.95
CA ALA A 165 23.88 -5.72 3.59
C ALA A 165 23.91 -4.78 2.38
N GLU A 166 23.14 -5.07 1.33
CA GLU A 166 23.00 -4.20 0.15
C GLU A 166 22.43 -2.83 0.56
N PHE A 167 21.41 -2.79 1.41
CA PHE A 167 20.89 -1.52 1.92
C PHE A 167 21.96 -0.73 2.70
N ASP A 168 22.77 -1.40 3.51
CA ASP A 168 23.83 -0.76 4.30
C ASP A 168 24.98 -0.24 3.42
N GLU A 169 25.21 -0.82 2.23
CA GLU A 169 26.21 -0.34 1.26
C GLU A 169 25.92 1.07 0.76
N PHE A 170 24.64 1.48 0.75
CA PHE A 170 24.30 2.86 0.42
C PHE A 170 24.92 3.87 1.37
N GLY A 171 25.13 3.51 2.63
CA GLY A 171 25.64 4.41 3.65
C GLY A 171 24.77 5.65 3.86
N PRO A 172 25.23 6.57 4.69
CA PRO A 172 24.49 7.81 4.97
C PRO A 172 24.50 8.75 3.77
N TRP A 173 23.33 9.31 3.47
CA TRP A 173 23.20 10.35 2.46
C TRP A 173 23.53 11.73 3.03
N SER A 174 24.51 12.43 2.46
CA SER A 174 24.92 13.77 2.89
C SER A 174 24.33 14.92 2.04
N GLY A 175 23.64 14.58 0.94
CA GLY A 175 22.97 15.55 0.09
C GLY A 175 21.60 15.99 0.63
N ASN A 176 20.92 16.83 -0.12
CA ASN A 176 19.55 17.24 0.23
C ASN A 176 18.62 16.04 0.15
N ARG A 177 17.77 15.86 1.15
CA ARG A 177 16.68 14.87 1.08
C ARG A 177 15.62 15.35 0.09
N ALA A 178 14.85 14.42 -0.45
CA ALA A 178 13.72 14.75 -1.29
C ALA A 178 12.76 15.69 -0.54
N ALA A 179 12.24 16.68 -1.25
CA ALA A 179 11.27 17.60 -0.68
C ALA A 179 10.01 16.85 -0.24
N GLU A 180 9.42 17.30 0.86
CA GLU A 180 8.13 16.78 1.29
C GLU A 180 7.08 16.98 0.18
N PRO A 181 6.21 15.99 -0.06
CA PRO A 181 5.13 16.16 -1.02
C PRO A 181 4.22 17.29 -0.56
N ARG A 182 3.89 18.18 -1.49
CA ARG A 182 2.90 19.21 -1.20
C ARG A 182 1.53 18.55 -1.08
N VAL A 183 1.04 18.46 0.14
CA VAL A 183 -0.35 18.05 0.38
C VAL A 183 -1.23 19.25 0.05
N ALA A 184 -2.16 19.09 -0.88
CA ALA A 184 -3.19 20.09 -1.11
C ALA A 184 -3.96 20.29 0.21
N GLY A 185 -4.09 21.54 0.66
CA GLY A 185 -4.89 21.84 1.84
C GLY A 185 -6.32 21.30 1.65
N SER A 186 -6.95 20.86 2.73
CA SER A 186 -8.35 20.47 2.66
C SER A 186 -9.18 21.70 2.23
N THR A 187 -9.87 21.59 1.12
CA THR A 187 -10.88 22.56 0.76
C THR A 187 -12.04 22.44 1.75
N ALA A 188 -12.47 23.55 2.34
CA ALA A 188 -13.67 23.55 3.17
C ALA A 188 -14.83 22.96 2.36
N ILE A 189 -15.51 21.97 2.92
CA ILE A 189 -16.69 21.41 2.28
C ILE A 189 -17.84 22.37 2.55
N GLU A 190 -18.36 22.99 1.49
CA GLU A 190 -19.58 23.77 1.59
C GLU A 190 -20.79 22.84 1.66
N VAL A 191 -21.64 23.05 2.66
CA VAL A 191 -22.81 22.25 2.94
C VAL A 191 -24.05 23.06 2.62
N GLY A 192 -24.87 22.57 1.71
CA GLY A 192 -26.15 23.19 1.36
C GLY A 192 -27.26 22.91 2.38
N PRO A 193 -28.41 23.57 2.25
CA PRO A 193 -29.57 23.28 3.09
C PRO A 193 -30.03 21.83 2.94
N GLY A 194 -30.17 21.13 4.04
CA GLY A 194 -30.55 19.69 4.06
C GLY A 194 -29.40 18.73 3.79
N GLU A 195 -28.19 19.22 3.65
CA GLU A 195 -26.99 18.42 3.48
C GLU A 195 -26.16 18.38 4.77
N ALA A 196 -25.33 17.35 4.90
CA ALA A 196 -24.40 17.20 6.00
C ALA A 196 -23.07 16.64 5.51
N VAL A 197 -21.99 16.96 6.21
CA VAL A 197 -20.70 16.32 5.99
C VAL A 197 -20.71 14.97 6.70
N LEU A 198 -20.54 13.89 5.93
CA LEU A 198 -20.34 12.56 6.50
C LEU A 198 -18.90 12.46 6.99
N SER A 199 -18.71 12.43 8.30
CA SER A 199 -17.45 12.10 8.95
C SER A 199 -17.40 10.61 9.24
N THR A 200 -16.35 9.95 8.78
CA THR A 200 -16.12 8.53 9.04
C THR A 200 -14.82 8.36 9.82
N TRP A 201 -14.77 7.32 10.63
CA TRP A 201 -13.57 6.89 11.35
C TRP A 201 -13.49 5.37 11.33
N ARG A 202 -12.30 4.84 11.57
CA ARG A 202 -12.11 3.40 11.72
C ARG A 202 -12.44 2.98 13.15
N ASP A 203 -13.20 1.92 13.26
CA ASP A 203 -13.42 1.25 14.55
C ASP A 203 -12.24 0.35 14.91
N LEU A 204 -12.14 -0.04 16.18
CA LEU A 204 -11.10 -0.96 16.64
C LEU A 204 -11.24 -2.35 16.01
N LEU A 205 -12.48 -2.79 15.80
CA LEU A 205 -12.84 -3.99 15.08
C LEU A 205 -13.67 -3.56 13.87
N ASP A 206 -13.07 -3.58 12.72
CA ASP A 206 -13.67 -3.23 11.44
C ASP A 206 -13.41 -4.35 10.42
N ASP A 207 -13.98 -4.23 9.24
CA ASP A 207 -13.77 -5.15 8.12
C ASP A 207 -12.40 -4.86 7.45
N SER A 208 -11.35 -4.89 8.25
CA SER A 208 -9.98 -4.68 7.78
C SER A 208 -9.26 -6.00 7.54
N ARG A 209 -8.26 -5.95 6.67
CA ARG A 209 -7.41 -7.11 6.35
C ARG A 209 -6.76 -7.77 7.57
N CYS A 210 -6.53 -7.02 8.63
CA CYS A 210 -5.97 -7.57 9.87
C CYS A 210 -6.91 -8.53 10.59
N LEU A 211 -8.20 -8.49 10.27
CA LEU A 211 -9.24 -9.32 10.87
C LEU A 211 -9.80 -10.39 9.92
N ASP A 212 -9.26 -10.48 8.71
CA ASP A 212 -9.67 -11.48 7.73
C ASP A 212 -9.60 -12.90 8.28
N GLY A 213 -10.74 -13.60 8.23
CA GLY A 213 -10.88 -14.97 8.70
C GLY A 213 -11.04 -15.12 10.21
N GLU A 214 -11.18 -14.02 10.95
CA GLU A 214 -11.46 -14.00 12.39
C GLU A 214 -12.93 -13.70 12.71
N ASP A 215 -13.84 -14.55 12.22
CA ASP A 215 -15.29 -14.37 12.37
C ASP A 215 -15.74 -14.25 13.85
N ALA A 216 -15.04 -14.94 14.74
CA ALA A 216 -15.36 -14.89 16.17
C ALA A 216 -15.07 -13.50 16.76
N LEU A 217 -13.95 -12.88 16.39
CA LEU A 217 -13.59 -11.54 16.84
C LEU A 217 -14.46 -10.49 16.15
N LEU A 218 -14.67 -10.61 14.86
CA LEU A 218 -15.58 -9.74 14.09
C LEU A 218 -17.01 -9.78 14.62
N GLY A 219 -17.46 -10.94 15.08
CA GLY A 219 -18.78 -11.09 15.73
C GLY A 219 -18.95 -10.26 17.01
N THR A 220 -17.88 -9.74 17.60
CA THR A 220 -17.91 -8.83 18.76
C THR A 220 -17.84 -7.35 18.37
N ALA A 221 -17.70 -7.02 17.07
CA ALA A 221 -17.66 -5.65 16.59
C ALA A 221 -18.96 -4.91 16.91
N GLN A 222 -18.85 -3.62 17.16
CA GLN A 222 -20.03 -2.78 17.33
C GLN A 222 -20.77 -2.67 16.00
N ARG A 223 -22.10 -2.62 16.09
CA ARG A 223 -22.91 -2.38 14.89
C ARG A 223 -22.63 -0.96 14.36
N PRO A 224 -22.55 -0.79 13.04
CA PRO A 224 -22.46 0.55 12.46
C PRO A 224 -23.63 1.43 12.93
N VAL A 225 -23.33 2.65 13.32
CA VAL A 225 -24.32 3.63 13.78
C VAL A 225 -24.08 4.98 13.14
N VAL A 226 -25.13 5.76 12.98
CA VAL A 226 -25.05 7.17 12.59
C VAL A 226 -25.19 8.04 13.82
N ALA A 227 -24.12 8.76 14.18
CA ALA A 227 -24.18 9.76 15.25
C ALA A 227 -24.53 11.12 14.66
N MET A 228 -25.61 11.71 15.11
CA MET A 228 -26.11 13.01 14.66
C MET A 228 -26.34 13.94 15.84
N GLY A 229 -26.14 15.27 15.62
CA GLY A 229 -26.53 16.27 16.59
C GLY A 229 -28.06 16.35 16.75
N PRO A 230 -28.58 16.79 17.93
CA PRO A 230 -30.02 16.83 18.19
C PRO A 230 -30.85 17.63 17.16
N THR A 231 -30.27 18.67 16.61
CA THR A 231 -30.95 19.50 15.59
C THR A 231 -31.12 18.75 14.26
N MET A 232 -30.18 17.88 13.93
CA MET A 232 -30.21 17.08 12.70
C MET A 232 -31.07 15.82 12.88
N ALA A 233 -31.14 15.31 14.11
CA ALA A 233 -31.91 14.12 14.49
C ALA A 233 -33.36 14.44 14.87
N ALA A 234 -33.87 15.66 14.66
CA ALA A 234 -35.13 16.16 15.19
C ALA A 234 -36.33 15.18 15.02
N ASP A 235 -36.37 14.45 13.92
CA ASP A 235 -37.45 13.51 13.56
C ASP A 235 -37.04 12.03 13.71
N ALA A 236 -35.83 11.74 14.13
CA ALA A 236 -35.34 10.37 14.32
C ALA A 236 -35.03 10.11 15.81
N PRO A 237 -35.85 9.30 16.51
CA PRO A 237 -35.53 8.92 17.87
C PRO A 237 -34.28 8.05 17.96
N GLU A 238 -33.61 8.06 19.10
CA GLU A 238 -32.43 7.23 19.33
C GLU A 238 -32.76 5.73 19.06
N GLY A 239 -31.88 5.08 18.30
CA GLY A 239 -32.06 3.69 17.87
C GLY A 239 -32.99 3.51 16.67
N ALA A 240 -33.48 4.58 16.05
CA ALA A 240 -34.21 4.47 14.79
C ALA A 240 -33.29 4.09 13.66
N LEU A 241 -33.79 3.30 12.71
CA LEU A 241 -33.11 3.07 11.44
C LEU A 241 -33.13 4.34 10.60
N VAL A 242 -31.97 4.75 10.11
CA VAL A 242 -31.81 5.92 9.25
C VAL A 242 -31.19 5.53 7.92
N GLU A 243 -31.68 6.12 6.86
CA GLU A 243 -31.11 5.97 5.54
C GLU A 243 -30.12 7.12 5.27
N VAL A 244 -28.86 6.77 5.03
CA VAL A 244 -27.83 7.70 4.57
C VAL A 244 -27.67 7.53 3.09
N SER A 245 -27.89 8.58 2.33
CA SER A 245 -27.83 8.53 0.86
C SER A 245 -26.86 9.55 0.28
N ARG A 246 -26.23 9.19 -0.83
CA ARG A 246 -25.40 10.09 -1.65
C ARG A 246 -25.60 9.79 -3.12
N GLY A 247 -26.26 10.70 -3.84
CA GLY A 247 -26.65 10.48 -5.22
C GLY A 247 -27.64 9.31 -5.34
N GLN A 248 -27.27 8.26 -6.06
CA GLN A 248 -28.10 7.05 -6.23
C GLN A 248 -27.75 5.91 -5.26
N ARG A 249 -26.86 6.16 -4.32
CA ARG A 249 -26.46 5.15 -3.33
C ARG A 249 -27.01 5.49 -1.97
N SER A 250 -27.51 4.47 -1.29
CA SER A 250 -27.96 4.59 0.08
C SER A 250 -27.54 3.38 0.91
N VAL A 251 -27.47 3.58 2.20
CA VAL A 251 -27.28 2.55 3.21
C VAL A 251 -28.21 2.85 4.37
N THR A 252 -28.82 1.82 4.94
CA THR A 252 -29.65 1.93 6.11
C THR A 252 -28.86 1.40 7.31
N LEU A 253 -28.75 2.19 8.35
CA LEU A 253 -27.99 1.91 9.58
C LEU A 253 -28.87 2.10 10.80
#